data_243fd82c113319169fd1b2eef00d7901
#
_entry.id   243fd82c113319169fd1b2eef00d7901
#
_cell.length_a   1.000
_cell.length_b   1.000
_cell.length_c   1.000
_cell.angle_alpha   90.00
_cell.angle_beta   90.00
_cell.angle_gamma   90.00
#
_symmetry.space_group_name_H-M   'P 1'
#
loop_
_entity.id
_entity.type
_entity.pdbx_description
1 polymer ?
#
loop_
_entity_poly.entity_id
_entity_poly.type
_entity_poly.pdbx_seq_one_letter_code
_entity_poly.pdbx_strand_id
1 'polypeptide(L)'
;LAGAASVAVFPLQELGEGRNDANLPLTRLLIDELVASDNEVISLRTVIRFMAKNRIRALGHLETPYIEQVGRELGASFILLGTVSQRRERPEPSLGLTLELIRTVDQRPVWSYVGSLSRSDGRRILGIGEPQAVEELQPILLTEMMSTWPWQVINQAQQTGTLRIEMAQLEPKHARPGDTIHGRVQLREQWRQNEAPRIFFRADEQLYPATLADDGRTWESSWISGPDSGKHVVTLVVEWPDYGRTETALLGSYLIDDTPPVLTLEVHDAEIIDERPVFNREVVLVPRLLLRKALSRWRLSFFAEAGNKIGSSEGSGSLPGSFVWTGMADYGRVEDGVYQVVMEVWDMAGNSARAEQWVEYNRTKPGVAMAMEQTEGGASVDLEHQGKIPLELWRMEMWTSEGKVLARQEGAELPIEIELELAGAELDATTRGFVFVQDVLGNEVRRDLTSLLPDLGKEPQTEEDLKVPGQAEKWVDEF
;
A
#
# COMPACT_ATOMS: atom_id res chain seq x y z
N LEU A 1 33.68 -5.89 39.39
CA LEU A 1 33.24 -4.94 38.38
C LEU A 1 32.25 -5.71 37.49
N ALA A 2 30.96 -5.53 37.73
CA ALA A 2 29.93 -6.00 36.80
C ALA A 2 30.10 -5.17 35.52
N GLY A 3 30.37 -5.87 34.39
CA GLY A 3 30.49 -5.22 33.10
C GLY A 3 29.15 -4.64 32.69
N ALA A 4 29.17 -3.50 32.01
CA ALA A 4 27.99 -2.93 31.41
C ALA A 4 27.36 -3.96 30.44
N ALA A 5 26.03 -3.94 30.32
CA ALA A 5 25.33 -4.87 29.43
C ALA A 5 25.63 -4.48 27.97
N SER A 6 26.26 -5.39 27.21
CA SER A 6 26.70 -5.13 25.85
C SER A 6 25.66 -5.55 24.82
N VAL A 7 25.50 -4.75 23.77
CA VAL A 7 24.54 -4.94 22.68
C VAL A 7 25.27 -5.28 21.37
N ALA A 8 24.94 -6.40 20.73
CA ALA A 8 25.39 -6.74 19.39
C ALA A 8 24.34 -6.27 18.38
N VAL A 9 24.65 -5.22 17.61
CA VAL A 9 23.75 -4.70 16.57
C VAL A 9 24.06 -5.42 15.26
N PHE A 10 23.09 -6.17 14.77
CA PHE A 10 23.17 -6.81 13.45
C PHE A 10 22.84 -5.83 12.34
N PRO A 11 23.42 -5.99 11.14
CA PRO A 11 23.07 -5.15 10.01
C PRO A 11 21.55 -5.15 9.77
N LEU A 12 20.98 -3.96 9.66
CA LEU A 12 19.55 -3.80 9.38
C LEU A 12 19.24 -4.34 7.97
N GLN A 13 18.21 -5.15 7.86
CA GLN A 13 17.71 -5.65 6.59
C GLN A 13 16.88 -4.55 5.90
N GLU A 14 17.20 -4.24 4.66
CA GLU A 14 16.35 -3.38 3.84
C GLU A 14 15.41 -4.23 2.99
N LEU A 15 14.10 -4.09 3.22
CA LEU A 15 13.06 -4.75 2.44
C LEU A 15 12.73 -3.88 1.23
N GLY A 16 13.27 -4.23 0.06
CA GLY A 16 13.01 -3.53 -1.21
C GLY A 16 12.53 -4.48 -2.29
N GLU A 17 12.07 -3.94 -3.43
CA GLU A 17 11.65 -4.74 -4.59
C GLU A 17 12.81 -5.62 -5.10
N GLY A 18 12.79 -6.89 -4.69
CA GLY A 18 13.71 -7.93 -5.19
C GLY A 18 15.12 -7.98 -4.56
N ARG A 19 15.41 -7.18 -3.53
CA ARG A 19 16.70 -7.21 -2.81
C ARG A 19 16.50 -7.14 -1.30
N ASN A 20 17.04 -8.14 -0.62
CA ASN A 20 17.17 -8.17 0.84
C ASN A 20 18.62 -7.84 1.19
N ASP A 21 18.99 -6.58 1.07
CA ASP A 21 20.36 -6.12 1.31
C ASP A 21 20.52 -5.54 2.73
N ALA A 22 21.76 -5.51 3.21
CA ALA A 22 22.09 -4.88 4.48
C ALA A 22 22.16 -3.36 4.34
N ASN A 23 21.36 -2.62 5.12
CA ASN A 23 21.46 -1.17 5.22
C ASN A 23 22.56 -0.76 6.21
N LEU A 24 23.81 -0.83 5.78
CA LEU A 24 24.98 -0.49 6.61
C LEU A 24 25.03 0.99 7.03
N PRO A 25 24.67 1.98 6.20
CA PRO A 25 24.63 3.39 6.61
C PRO A 25 23.71 3.61 7.82
N LEU A 26 22.45 3.16 7.74
CA LEU A 26 21.49 3.33 8.85
C LEU A 26 21.89 2.48 10.06
N THR A 27 22.48 1.30 9.86
CA THR A 27 23.03 0.47 10.95
C THR A 27 24.10 1.21 11.72
N ARG A 28 24.98 1.95 11.06
CA ARG A 28 26.02 2.76 11.71
C ARG A 28 25.42 3.91 12.52
N LEU A 29 24.46 4.64 11.93
CA LEU A 29 23.77 5.73 12.64
C LEU A 29 23.07 5.21 13.90
N LEU A 30 22.42 4.04 13.82
CA LEU A 30 21.80 3.40 14.98
C LEU A 30 22.85 3.03 16.05
N ILE A 31 23.99 2.51 15.67
CA ILE A 31 25.11 2.21 16.60
C ILE A 31 25.61 3.50 17.25
N ASP A 32 25.83 4.57 16.48
CA ASP A 32 26.33 5.84 16.98
C ASP A 32 25.34 6.42 18.00
N GLU A 33 24.04 6.35 17.76
CA GLU A 33 23.00 6.79 18.67
C GLU A 33 22.97 5.98 19.99
N LEU A 34 23.12 4.64 19.89
CA LEU A 34 23.19 3.79 21.07
C LEU A 34 24.44 4.06 21.90
N VAL A 35 25.59 4.29 21.27
CA VAL A 35 26.85 4.64 21.96
C VAL A 35 26.76 6.02 22.60
N ALA A 36 26.18 7.00 21.90
CA ALA A 36 25.94 8.34 22.43
C ALA A 36 25.04 8.32 23.67
N SER A 37 24.23 7.30 23.80
CA SER A 37 23.32 7.06 24.93
C SER A 37 23.87 6.06 25.96
N ASP A 38 25.19 5.97 26.14
CA ASP A 38 25.90 5.16 27.14
C ASP A 38 25.64 3.64 27.06
N ASN A 39 25.22 3.11 25.89
CA ASN A 39 25.20 1.65 25.70
C ASN A 39 26.60 1.13 25.31
N GLU A 40 27.00 0.00 25.85
CA GLU A 40 28.16 -0.75 25.37
C GLU A 40 27.77 -1.52 24.10
N VAL A 41 28.32 -1.15 22.95
CA VAL A 41 27.97 -1.76 21.65
C VAL A 41 29.15 -2.58 21.09
N ILE A 42 28.91 -3.84 20.76
CA ILE A 42 29.87 -4.69 20.07
C ILE A 42 30.16 -4.11 18.67
N SER A 43 31.43 -3.97 18.31
CA SER A 43 31.79 -3.34 17.04
C SER A 43 31.12 -4.08 15.85
N LEU A 44 30.55 -3.30 14.93
CA LEU A 44 29.87 -3.83 13.73
C LEU A 44 30.79 -4.78 12.93
N ARG A 45 32.09 -4.48 12.89
CA ARG A 45 33.09 -5.34 12.24
C ARG A 45 33.15 -6.74 12.88
N THR A 46 33.04 -6.81 14.20
CA THR A 46 33.02 -8.07 14.94
C THR A 46 31.75 -8.87 14.65
N VAL A 47 30.60 -8.19 14.63
CA VAL A 47 29.30 -8.82 14.27
C VAL A 47 29.33 -9.36 12.84
N ILE A 48 29.79 -8.57 11.86
CA ILE A 48 29.91 -9.01 10.47
C ILE A 48 30.88 -10.21 10.34
N ARG A 49 31.98 -10.21 11.06
CA ARG A 49 32.91 -11.34 11.06
C ARG A 49 32.26 -12.61 11.63
N PHE A 50 31.50 -12.48 12.70
CA PHE A 50 30.71 -13.57 13.27
C PHE A 50 29.68 -14.12 12.27
N MET A 51 28.94 -13.24 11.60
CA MET A 51 27.99 -13.64 10.57
C MET A 51 28.66 -14.40 9.42
N ALA A 52 29.79 -13.89 8.93
CA ALA A 52 30.56 -14.53 7.85
C ALA A 52 31.09 -15.93 8.27
N LYS A 53 31.64 -16.04 9.47
CA LYS A 53 32.12 -17.31 10.04
C LYS A 53 31.01 -18.38 10.11
N ASN A 54 29.82 -17.96 10.53
CA ASN A 54 28.67 -18.83 10.73
C ASN A 54 27.74 -18.93 9.52
N ARG A 55 28.11 -18.31 8.38
CA ARG A 55 27.33 -18.28 7.13
C ARG A 55 25.90 -17.74 7.30
N ILE A 56 25.72 -16.84 8.27
CA ILE A 56 24.45 -16.18 8.51
C ILE A 56 24.21 -15.19 7.39
N ARG A 57 23.18 -15.44 6.59
CA ARG A 57 22.77 -14.58 5.44
C ARG A 57 21.44 -13.88 5.68
N ALA A 58 20.60 -14.45 6.54
CA ALA A 58 19.35 -13.84 6.92
C ALA A 58 19.63 -12.59 7.77
N LEU A 59 19.02 -11.48 7.41
CA LEU A 59 19.03 -10.23 8.13
C LEU A 59 17.63 -10.04 8.75
N GLY A 60 17.54 -9.29 9.83
CA GLY A 60 16.26 -9.00 10.49
C GLY A 60 15.69 -10.15 11.33
N HIS A 61 16.19 -11.36 11.19
CA HIS A 61 15.84 -12.52 12.02
C HIS A 61 17.08 -13.38 12.28
N LEU A 62 17.18 -13.93 13.49
CA LEU A 62 18.26 -14.81 13.86
C LEU A 62 17.71 -16.08 14.52
N GLU A 63 18.15 -17.24 14.03
CA GLU A 63 17.74 -18.53 14.60
C GLU A 63 18.29 -18.70 16.03
N THR A 64 17.49 -19.33 16.86
CA THR A 64 17.78 -19.58 18.30
C THR A 64 19.21 -20.07 18.60
N PRO A 65 19.81 -21.03 17.88
CA PRO A 65 21.19 -21.48 18.16
C PRO A 65 22.23 -20.38 17.99
N TYR A 66 22.03 -19.46 17.04
CA TYR A 66 22.94 -18.34 16.82
C TYR A 66 22.82 -17.26 17.88
N ILE A 67 21.63 -17.06 18.47
CA ILE A 67 21.43 -16.13 19.59
C ILE A 67 22.30 -16.54 20.78
N GLU A 68 22.25 -17.81 21.17
CA GLU A 68 23.08 -18.35 22.23
C GLU A 68 24.58 -18.22 21.90
N GLN A 69 24.95 -18.50 20.65
CA GLN A 69 26.33 -18.41 20.20
C GLN A 69 26.88 -16.98 20.21
N VAL A 70 26.05 -15.95 19.88
CA VAL A 70 26.41 -14.53 20.00
C VAL A 70 26.72 -14.19 21.46
N GLY A 71 25.88 -14.61 22.38
CA GLY A 71 26.14 -14.40 23.81
C GLY A 71 27.46 -15.03 24.26
N ARG A 72 27.75 -16.27 23.83
CA ARG A 72 28.93 -17.03 24.23
C ARG A 72 30.21 -16.54 23.54
N GLU A 73 30.20 -16.29 22.23
CA GLU A 73 31.39 -15.94 21.44
C GLU A 73 31.70 -14.45 21.45
N LEU A 74 30.70 -13.59 21.42
CA LEU A 74 30.90 -12.14 21.40
C LEU A 74 30.77 -11.50 22.79
N GLY A 75 30.28 -12.23 23.79
CA GLY A 75 30.02 -11.69 25.10
C GLY A 75 28.86 -10.67 25.14
N ALA A 76 28.01 -10.68 24.13
CA ALA A 76 26.89 -9.76 24.07
C ALA A 76 25.76 -10.19 25.00
N SER A 77 25.27 -9.27 25.83
CA SER A 77 24.10 -9.47 26.69
C SER A 77 22.79 -9.42 25.90
N PHE A 78 22.79 -8.62 24.83
CA PHE A 78 21.64 -8.42 23.96
C PHE A 78 22.03 -8.42 22.49
N ILE A 79 21.08 -8.79 21.65
CA ILE A 79 21.15 -8.69 20.18
C ILE A 79 20.07 -7.71 19.74
N LEU A 80 20.45 -6.74 18.92
CA LEU A 80 19.50 -5.86 18.24
C LEU A 80 19.40 -6.29 16.78
N LEU A 81 18.22 -6.77 16.41
CA LEU A 81 17.83 -7.09 15.03
C LEU A 81 16.90 -6.03 14.50
N GLY A 82 16.88 -5.83 13.20
CA GLY A 82 15.93 -4.90 12.63
C GLY A 82 15.81 -4.94 11.13
N THR A 83 14.70 -4.38 10.66
CA THR A 83 14.38 -4.25 9.24
C THR A 83 13.97 -2.82 8.92
N VAL A 84 14.45 -2.31 7.79
CA VAL A 84 13.92 -1.12 7.15
C VAL A 84 12.73 -1.56 6.32
N SER A 85 11.53 -1.38 6.89
CA SER A 85 10.28 -1.87 6.31
C SER A 85 9.77 -1.01 5.15
N GLN A 86 10.22 0.25 5.11
CA GLN A 86 9.90 1.19 4.04
C GLN A 86 11.04 2.18 3.87
N ARG A 87 11.50 2.33 2.62
CA ARG A 87 12.39 3.42 2.21
C ARG A 87 11.92 3.94 0.86
N ARG A 88 11.50 5.18 0.81
CA ARG A 88 11.08 5.85 -0.41
C ARG A 88 11.75 7.22 -0.48
N GLU A 89 12.39 7.52 -1.60
CA GLU A 89 13.05 8.81 -1.83
C GLU A 89 12.13 9.79 -2.56
N ARG A 90 11.29 9.32 -3.47
CA ARG A 90 10.37 10.14 -4.28
C ARG A 90 9.02 9.45 -4.44
N PRO A 91 7.92 10.21 -4.63
CA PRO A 91 7.81 11.67 -4.60
C PRO A 91 7.91 12.29 -3.20
N GLU A 92 7.62 11.53 -2.15
CA GLU A 92 7.72 11.96 -0.75
C GLU A 92 8.67 11.03 0.00
N PRO A 93 9.73 11.60 0.63
CA PRO A 93 10.65 10.78 1.40
C PRO A 93 9.90 10.13 2.57
N SER A 94 10.14 8.83 2.76
CA SER A 94 9.57 8.07 3.87
C SER A 94 10.53 6.97 4.32
N LEU A 95 10.55 6.72 5.62
CA LEU A 95 11.39 5.72 6.26
C LEU A 95 10.58 4.99 7.33
N GLY A 96 10.57 3.65 7.26
CA GLY A 96 9.99 2.77 8.28
C GLY A 96 11.04 1.85 8.86
N LEU A 97 11.03 1.66 10.17
CA LEU A 97 12.00 0.86 10.91
C LEU A 97 11.29 -0.04 11.90
N THR A 98 11.65 -1.32 11.89
CA THR A 98 11.24 -2.30 12.89
C THR A 98 12.50 -2.81 13.59
N LEU A 99 12.52 -2.78 14.92
CA LEU A 99 13.64 -3.25 15.73
C LEU A 99 13.15 -4.21 16.82
N GLU A 100 13.99 -5.18 17.15
CA GLU A 100 13.76 -6.13 18.22
C GLU A 100 15.05 -6.31 19.03
N LEU A 101 14.98 -6.13 20.34
CA LEU A 101 16.08 -6.37 21.27
C LEU A 101 15.87 -7.70 21.97
N ILE A 102 16.77 -8.63 21.72
CA ILE A 102 16.70 -10.01 22.23
C ILE A 102 17.80 -10.21 23.27
N ARG A 103 17.44 -10.71 24.43
CA ARG A 103 18.41 -11.08 25.47
C ARG A 103 19.04 -12.43 25.13
N THR A 104 20.37 -12.50 25.16
CA THR A 104 21.09 -13.70 24.71
C THR A 104 20.98 -14.90 25.66
N VAL A 105 20.85 -14.65 26.96
CA VAL A 105 20.87 -15.72 27.98
C VAL A 105 19.60 -16.57 27.98
N ASP A 106 18.45 -15.99 27.68
CA ASP A 106 17.15 -16.66 27.63
C ASP A 106 16.44 -16.53 26.27
N GLN A 107 17.15 -15.92 25.30
CA GLN A 107 16.75 -15.80 23.90
C GLN A 107 15.41 -15.08 23.68
N ARG A 108 15.06 -14.15 24.59
CA ARG A 108 13.80 -13.45 24.57
C ARG A 108 13.89 -12.08 23.98
N PRO A 109 12.88 -11.68 23.23
CA PRO A 109 12.66 -10.28 22.97
C PRO A 109 12.29 -9.56 24.27
N VAL A 110 13.08 -8.55 24.61
CA VAL A 110 12.86 -7.70 25.78
C VAL A 110 12.31 -6.33 25.43
N TRP A 111 12.38 -5.99 24.15
CA TRP A 111 11.87 -4.75 23.62
C TRP A 111 11.70 -4.85 22.11
N SER A 112 10.72 -4.15 21.57
CA SER A 112 10.51 -3.99 20.15
C SER A 112 10.05 -2.58 19.83
N TYR A 113 10.45 -2.10 18.67
CA TYR A 113 10.07 -0.80 18.14
C TYR A 113 9.59 -0.94 16.72
N VAL A 114 8.49 -0.29 16.41
CA VAL A 114 7.99 -0.11 15.04
C VAL A 114 7.66 1.35 14.87
N GLY A 115 8.38 2.02 14.00
CA GLY A 115 8.16 3.42 13.70
C GLY A 115 8.30 3.70 12.21
N SER A 116 7.63 4.73 11.75
CA SER A 116 7.79 5.22 10.39
C SER A 116 7.57 6.72 10.33
N LEU A 117 8.33 7.41 9.49
CA LEU A 117 8.21 8.84 9.24
C LEU A 117 8.16 9.13 7.74
N SER A 118 7.47 10.19 7.38
CA SER A 118 7.54 10.80 6.06
C SER A 118 7.61 12.31 6.17
N ARG A 119 7.79 12.93 5.03
CA ARG A 119 7.70 14.38 4.89
C ARG A 119 6.43 14.97 5.50
N SER A 120 5.29 14.31 5.33
CA SER A 120 3.99 14.81 5.80
C SER A 120 3.78 14.75 7.32
N ASP A 121 4.57 13.95 8.06
CA ASP A 121 4.43 13.82 9.52
C ASP A 121 4.97 15.05 10.26
N GLY A 122 5.87 15.80 9.62
CA GLY A 122 6.46 17.04 10.14
C GLY A 122 5.78 18.31 9.62
N ARG A 123 4.49 18.30 9.25
CA ARG A 123 3.80 19.48 8.72
C ARG A 123 3.96 20.68 9.62
N ARG A 124 4.91 21.55 9.26
CA ARG A 124 5.08 22.88 9.85
C ARG A 124 4.33 23.88 8.99
N ILE A 125 3.81 24.93 9.65
CA ILE A 125 3.15 26.05 8.96
C ILE A 125 4.11 26.58 7.89
N LEU A 126 3.69 26.58 6.61
CA LEU A 126 4.45 27.02 5.43
C LEU A 126 5.53 26.05 4.89
N GLY A 127 5.59 24.81 5.35
CA GLY A 127 6.55 23.83 4.80
C GLY A 127 8.03 24.14 5.06
N ILE A 128 8.32 25.06 5.95
CA ILE A 128 9.70 25.46 6.28
C ILE A 128 10.30 24.41 7.23
N GLY A 129 11.37 23.74 6.78
CA GLY A 129 12.08 22.70 7.54
C GLY A 129 11.45 21.31 7.44
N GLU A 130 10.62 21.07 6.43
CA GLU A 130 10.16 19.70 6.07
C GLU A 130 11.33 18.91 5.49
N PRO A 131 11.50 17.63 5.90
CA PRO A 131 12.53 16.76 5.35
C PRO A 131 12.39 16.63 3.82
N GLN A 132 13.49 16.84 3.10
CA GLN A 132 13.52 16.74 1.64
C GLN A 132 14.14 15.42 1.16
N ALA A 133 14.85 14.73 2.06
CA ALA A 133 15.53 13.47 1.79
C ALA A 133 15.28 12.45 2.92
N VAL A 134 15.42 11.18 2.61
CA VAL A 134 15.26 10.09 3.59
C VAL A 134 16.32 10.20 4.70
N GLU A 135 17.50 10.69 4.38
CA GLU A 135 18.60 10.88 5.32
C GLU A 135 18.25 11.86 6.44
N GLU A 136 17.39 12.84 6.17
CA GLU A 136 16.93 13.80 7.18
C GLU A 136 15.88 13.19 8.13
N LEU A 137 15.18 12.13 7.71
CA LEU A 137 14.23 11.39 8.55
C LEU A 137 14.93 10.43 9.51
N GLN A 138 16.14 9.96 9.18
CA GLN A 138 16.86 8.97 9.98
C GLN A 138 17.10 9.41 11.42
N PRO A 139 17.71 10.58 11.71
CA PRO A 139 17.97 11.00 13.07
C PRO A 139 16.68 11.26 13.86
N ILE A 140 15.62 11.72 13.20
CA ILE A 140 14.34 11.98 13.86
C ILE A 140 13.74 10.65 14.32
N LEU A 141 13.70 9.64 13.44
CA LEU A 141 13.17 8.31 13.75
C LEU A 141 14.00 7.60 14.84
N LEU A 142 15.33 7.74 14.82
CA LEU A 142 16.20 7.17 15.84
C LEU A 142 16.01 7.85 17.19
N THR A 143 15.81 9.17 17.23
CA THR A 143 15.51 9.90 18.47
C THR A 143 14.17 9.44 19.07
N GLU A 144 13.15 9.25 18.22
CA GLU A 144 11.85 8.70 18.65
C GLU A 144 12.02 7.28 19.21
N MET A 145 12.75 6.43 18.53
CA MET A 145 13.10 5.08 18.96
C MET A 145 13.78 5.10 20.34
N MET A 146 14.77 5.97 20.54
CA MET A 146 15.51 6.09 21.81
C MET A 146 14.61 6.53 22.98
N SER A 147 13.53 7.27 22.73
CA SER A 147 12.56 7.63 23.77
C SER A 147 11.85 6.43 24.39
N THR A 148 11.79 5.30 23.65
CA THR A 148 11.19 4.03 24.09
C THR A 148 12.21 2.98 24.48
N TRP A 149 13.52 3.30 24.46
CA TRP A 149 14.59 2.36 24.72
C TRP A 149 14.49 1.77 26.13
N PRO A 150 14.66 0.46 26.33
CA PRO A 150 14.32 -0.23 27.58
C PRO A 150 15.45 -0.16 28.62
N TRP A 151 15.82 1.04 29.06
CA TRP A 151 16.89 1.29 30.02
C TRP A 151 16.80 0.46 31.28
N GLN A 152 15.60 0.28 31.82
CA GLN A 152 15.39 -0.51 33.04
C GLN A 152 15.75 -1.97 32.84
N VAL A 153 15.39 -2.53 31.67
CA VAL A 153 15.68 -3.93 31.34
C VAL A 153 17.18 -4.14 31.13
N ILE A 154 17.84 -3.22 30.44
CA ILE A 154 19.28 -3.28 30.17
C ILE A 154 20.06 -3.18 31.48
N ASN A 155 19.68 -2.26 32.35
CA ASN A 155 20.33 -2.07 33.65
C ASN A 155 20.02 -3.21 34.65
N GLN A 156 18.86 -3.88 34.51
CA GLN A 156 18.48 -5.03 35.37
C GLN A 156 19.02 -6.38 34.88
N ALA A 157 19.54 -6.46 33.64
CA ALA A 157 20.10 -7.70 33.09
C ALA A 157 21.27 -8.28 33.91
N GLN A 158 21.73 -7.57 34.93
CA GLN A 158 22.76 -8.01 35.89
C GLN A 158 22.20 -8.88 37.03
N GLN A 159 20.89 -9.01 37.18
CA GLN A 159 20.28 -9.85 38.22
C GLN A 159 19.79 -11.14 37.60
N THR A 160 20.62 -12.17 37.66
CA THR A 160 20.35 -13.52 37.19
C THR A 160 19.20 -14.16 37.98
N GLY A 161 18.00 -14.17 37.41
CA GLY A 161 16.95 -15.10 37.86
C GLY A 161 17.34 -16.54 37.57
N THR A 162 16.97 -17.46 38.45
CA THR A 162 17.27 -18.90 38.30
C THR A 162 16.36 -19.58 37.26
N LEU A 163 15.27 -18.93 36.86
CA LEU A 163 14.33 -19.42 35.84
C LEU A 163 14.96 -19.40 34.44
N ARG A 164 15.04 -20.54 33.82
CA ARG A 164 15.51 -20.64 32.43
C ARG A 164 14.33 -20.84 31.51
N ILE A 165 13.99 -19.79 30.80
CA ILE A 165 12.90 -19.79 29.84
C ILE A 165 13.49 -20.07 28.47
N GLU A 166 12.99 -21.11 27.81
CA GLU A 166 13.39 -21.51 26.47
C GLU A 166 12.56 -20.83 25.40
N MET A 167 11.28 -20.59 25.66
CA MET A 167 10.37 -19.92 24.73
C MET A 167 9.34 -19.10 25.48
N ALA A 168 8.99 -17.93 24.96
CA ALA A 168 7.85 -17.15 25.39
C ALA A 168 7.10 -16.61 24.18
N GLN A 169 5.80 -16.77 24.16
CA GLN A 169 4.93 -16.38 23.07
C GLN A 169 3.69 -15.68 23.64
N LEU A 170 3.36 -14.56 23.05
CA LEU A 170 2.13 -13.80 23.34
C LEU A 170 1.40 -13.57 22.01
N GLU A 171 0.16 -13.99 21.92
CA GLU A 171 -0.66 -13.88 20.72
C GLU A 171 -2.08 -13.43 21.05
N PRO A 172 -2.62 -12.49 20.25
CA PRO A 172 -1.97 -11.72 19.20
C PRO A 172 -0.99 -10.67 19.75
N LYS A 173 -0.02 -10.23 18.93
CA LYS A 173 0.89 -9.12 19.29
C LYS A 173 0.22 -7.75 19.25
N HIS A 174 -0.84 -7.64 18.46
CA HIS A 174 -1.69 -6.47 18.34
C HIS A 174 -3.13 -6.93 18.57
N ALA A 175 -3.83 -6.28 19.45
CA ALA A 175 -5.18 -6.65 19.87
C ALA A 175 -6.07 -5.40 19.94
N ARG A 176 -7.36 -5.61 19.90
CA ARG A 176 -8.35 -4.60 20.27
C ARG A 176 -8.74 -4.77 21.74
N PRO A 177 -9.30 -3.75 22.38
CA PRO A 177 -9.95 -3.91 23.67
C PRO A 177 -10.96 -5.07 23.63
N GLY A 178 -10.86 -5.97 24.59
CA GLY A 178 -11.74 -7.14 24.69
C GLY A 178 -11.31 -8.36 23.89
N ASP A 179 -10.23 -8.31 23.12
CA ASP A 179 -9.68 -9.49 22.45
C ASP A 179 -9.01 -10.44 23.46
N THR A 180 -9.04 -11.72 23.17
CA THR A 180 -8.35 -12.72 24.01
C THR A 180 -6.86 -12.75 23.68
N ILE A 181 -6.05 -12.58 24.70
CA ILE A 181 -4.59 -12.75 24.64
C ILE A 181 -4.24 -14.14 25.14
N HIS A 182 -3.42 -14.85 24.39
CA HIS A 182 -2.86 -16.15 24.75
C HIS A 182 -1.39 -15.99 25.09
N GLY A 183 -1.03 -16.37 26.29
CA GLY A 183 0.35 -16.43 26.75
C GLY A 183 0.82 -17.89 26.83
N ARG A 184 1.98 -18.16 26.23
CA ARG A 184 2.64 -19.47 26.32
C ARG A 184 4.09 -19.24 26.69
N VAL A 185 4.57 -20.01 27.69
CA VAL A 185 5.97 -20.01 28.10
C VAL A 185 6.47 -21.45 28.25
N GLN A 186 7.63 -21.74 27.69
CA GLN A 186 8.29 -23.01 27.90
C GLN A 186 9.51 -22.80 28.80
N LEU A 187 9.54 -23.56 29.89
CA LEU A 187 10.63 -23.54 30.84
C LEU A 187 11.56 -24.75 30.58
N ARG A 188 12.85 -24.59 30.89
CA ARG A 188 13.82 -25.65 30.72
C ARG A 188 13.57 -26.81 31.69
N GLU A 189 13.11 -26.47 32.90
CA GLU A 189 12.77 -27.41 33.96
C GLU A 189 11.47 -28.14 33.61
N GLN A 190 11.39 -29.39 33.96
CA GLN A 190 10.20 -30.23 33.78
C GLN A 190 9.59 -30.55 35.15
N TRP A 191 8.28 -30.33 35.25
CA TRP A 191 7.55 -30.60 36.50
C TRP A 191 6.44 -31.63 36.29
N ARG A 192 6.12 -32.33 37.38
CA ARG A 192 4.87 -33.07 37.49
C ARG A 192 3.80 -32.12 38.05
N GLN A 193 2.56 -32.32 37.68
CA GLN A 193 1.46 -31.42 38.07
C GLN A 193 1.39 -31.14 39.58
N ASN A 194 1.72 -32.14 40.40
CA ASN A 194 1.66 -32.03 41.87
C ASN A 194 2.89 -31.41 42.52
N GLU A 195 3.97 -31.22 41.79
CA GLU A 195 5.26 -30.71 42.28
C GLU A 195 5.60 -29.35 41.66
N ALA A 196 4.74 -28.89 40.75
CA ALA A 196 4.98 -27.67 39.98
C ALA A 196 4.76 -26.42 40.86
N PRO A 197 5.57 -25.38 40.67
CA PRO A 197 5.30 -24.07 41.29
C PRO A 197 3.98 -23.48 40.79
N ARG A 198 3.45 -22.49 41.49
CA ARG A 198 2.34 -21.71 40.96
C ARG A 198 2.90 -20.70 39.96
N ILE A 199 2.36 -20.72 38.77
CA ILE A 199 2.82 -19.82 37.70
C ILE A 199 1.66 -18.94 37.25
N PHE A 200 1.94 -17.64 37.08
CA PHE A 200 0.99 -16.65 36.63
C PHE A 200 1.61 -15.82 35.50
N PHE A 201 0.78 -15.40 34.59
CA PHE A 201 1.09 -14.30 33.69
C PHE A 201 0.55 -13.02 34.33
N ARG A 202 1.39 -12.03 34.53
CA ARG A 202 0.97 -10.73 35.03
C ARG A 202 0.94 -9.74 33.88
N ALA A 203 -0.27 -9.22 33.59
CA ALA A 203 -0.50 -8.14 32.66
C ALA A 203 -1.33 -7.06 33.40
N ASP A 204 -0.94 -5.80 33.26
CA ASP A 204 -1.64 -4.64 33.85
C ASP A 204 -1.97 -4.83 35.35
N GLU A 205 -0.99 -5.29 36.11
CA GLU A 205 -1.09 -5.57 37.55
C GLU A 205 -2.01 -6.74 37.92
N GLN A 206 -2.71 -7.36 36.95
CA GLN A 206 -3.54 -8.53 37.18
C GLN A 206 -2.75 -9.83 36.95
N LEU A 207 -3.02 -10.83 37.79
CA LEU A 207 -2.41 -12.13 37.72
C LEU A 207 -3.38 -13.14 37.08
N TYR A 208 -2.92 -13.77 36.02
CA TYR A 208 -3.67 -14.81 35.32
C TYR A 208 -2.99 -16.15 35.55
N PRO A 209 -3.65 -17.12 36.19
CA PRO A 209 -3.05 -18.41 36.48
C PRO A 209 -2.69 -19.16 35.18
N ALA A 210 -1.53 -19.76 35.17
CA ALA A 210 -1.10 -20.60 34.08
C ALA A 210 -1.37 -22.07 34.39
N THR A 211 -1.71 -22.82 33.35
CA THR A 211 -1.89 -24.27 33.40
C THR A 211 -0.69 -24.95 32.76
N LEU A 212 -0.18 -26.04 33.40
CA LEU A 212 0.89 -26.85 32.86
C LEU A 212 0.34 -27.77 31.77
N ALA A 213 0.96 -27.73 30.59
CA ALA A 213 0.64 -28.66 29.50
C ALA A 213 1.21 -30.07 29.77
N ASP A 214 0.78 -31.06 29.00
CA ASP A 214 1.14 -32.47 29.17
C ASP A 214 2.63 -32.75 29.00
N ASP A 215 3.38 -31.86 28.36
CA ASP A 215 4.83 -31.95 28.19
C ASP A 215 5.63 -31.69 29.50
N GLY A 216 4.96 -31.20 30.53
CA GLY A 216 5.53 -30.87 31.83
C GLY A 216 6.50 -29.67 31.81
N ARG A 217 6.54 -28.89 30.73
CA ARG A 217 7.44 -27.74 30.54
C ARG A 217 6.74 -26.48 30.08
N THR A 218 5.63 -26.63 29.32
CA THR A 218 4.91 -25.53 28.72
C THR A 218 3.79 -25.09 29.66
N TRP A 219 3.72 -23.79 29.88
CA TRP A 219 2.70 -23.15 30.67
C TRP A 219 1.89 -22.21 29.81
N GLU A 220 0.56 -22.29 29.92
CA GLU A 220 -0.36 -21.54 29.08
C GLU A 220 -1.38 -20.80 29.95
N SER A 221 -1.73 -19.61 29.51
CA SER A 221 -2.82 -18.81 30.08
C SER A 221 -3.49 -18.01 29.01
N SER A 222 -4.75 -17.65 29.26
CA SER A 222 -5.49 -16.75 28.35
C SER A 222 -6.24 -15.73 29.20
N TRP A 223 -6.28 -14.50 28.71
CA TRP A 223 -7.02 -13.43 29.37
C TRP A 223 -7.60 -12.47 28.35
N ILE A 224 -8.58 -11.69 28.78
CA ILE A 224 -9.18 -10.65 27.97
C ILE A 224 -8.35 -9.39 28.12
N SER A 225 -7.99 -8.76 27.00
CA SER A 225 -7.28 -7.49 26.98
C SER A 225 -8.11 -6.38 27.64
N GLY A 226 -7.45 -5.49 28.38
CA GLY A 226 -8.08 -4.33 29.02
C GLY A 226 -8.63 -3.31 28.00
N PRO A 227 -9.32 -2.27 28.49
CA PRO A 227 -9.85 -1.20 27.65
C PRO A 227 -8.80 -0.18 27.20
N ASP A 228 -7.67 -0.12 27.89
CA ASP A 228 -6.69 0.96 27.70
C ASP A 228 -5.80 0.67 26.50
N SER A 229 -5.82 1.56 25.51
CA SER A 229 -4.94 1.48 24.36
C SER A 229 -3.49 1.78 24.74
N GLY A 230 -2.56 1.05 24.13
CA GLY A 230 -1.13 1.20 24.38
C GLY A 230 -0.40 -0.11 24.51
N LYS A 231 0.85 -0.02 24.93
CA LYS A 231 1.74 -1.16 25.11
C LYS A 231 1.55 -1.79 26.50
N HIS A 232 1.16 -3.04 26.53
CA HIS A 232 0.95 -3.83 27.75
C HIS A 232 2.09 -4.83 27.93
N VAL A 233 2.79 -4.72 29.04
CA VAL A 233 3.94 -5.56 29.39
C VAL A 233 3.46 -6.79 30.14
N VAL A 234 3.93 -7.97 29.74
CA VAL A 234 3.61 -9.24 30.39
C VAL A 234 4.84 -9.80 31.08
N THR A 235 4.68 -10.11 32.35
CA THR A 235 5.69 -10.77 33.19
C THR A 235 5.22 -12.15 33.63
N LEU A 236 6.13 -13.11 33.68
CA LEU A 236 5.94 -14.35 34.38
C LEU A 236 6.15 -14.12 35.87
N VAL A 237 5.25 -14.64 36.67
CA VAL A 237 5.37 -14.69 38.14
C VAL A 237 5.37 -16.15 38.54
N VAL A 238 6.42 -16.61 39.18
CA VAL A 238 6.56 -17.99 39.66
C VAL A 238 6.65 -17.96 41.16
N GLU A 239 5.74 -18.65 41.83
CA GLU A 239 5.66 -18.75 43.28
C GLU A 239 5.95 -20.17 43.76
N TRP A 240 6.83 -20.26 44.72
CA TRP A 240 7.07 -21.48 45.48
C TRP A 240 6.55 -21.30 46.91
N PRO A 241 5.27 -21.60 47.18
CA PRO A 241 4.64 -21.35 48.48
C PRO A 241 5.38 -21.98 49.66
N ASP A 242 5.88 -23.20 49.46
CA ASP A 242 6.57 -23.95 50.49
C ASP A 242 7.90 -23.32 50.91
N TYR A 243 8.45 -22.46 50.07
CA TYR A 243 9.73 -21.78 50.31
C TYR A 243 9.57 -20.25 50.51
N GLY A 244 8.34 -19.75 50.44
CA GLY A 244 8.09 -18.30 50.54
C GLY A 244 8.79 -17.48 49.45
N ARG A 245 9.11 -18.10 48.34
CA ARG A 245 9.90 -17.50 47.25
C ARG A 245 9.04 -17.17 46.05
N THR A 246 9.28 -15.98 45.51
CA THR A 246 8.65 -15.52 44.26
C THR A 246 9.73 -15.04 43.30
N GLU A 247 9.69 -15.46 42.06
CA GLU A 247 10.55 -14.97 40.99
C GLU A 247 9.68 -14.35 39.90
N THR A 248 10.22 -13.32 39.24
CA THR A 248 9.55 -12.67 38.11
C THR A 248 10.49 -12.59 36.94
N ALA A 249 9.92 -12.78 35.74
CA ALA A 249 10.67 -12.64 34.51
C ALA A 249 9.81 -11.95 33.44
N LEU A 250 10.39 -11.02 32.69
CA LEU A 250 9.71 -10.36 31.59
C LEU A 250 9.47 -11.36 30.45
N LEU A 251 8.21 -11.48 29.98
CA LEU A 251 7.86 -12.36 28.85
C LEU A 251 7.82 -11.61 27.51
N GLY A 252 7.46 -10.36 27.55
CA GLY A 252 7.28 -9.54 26.37
C GLY A 252 6.16 -8.54 26.53
N SER A 253 5.58 -8.11 25.42
CA SER A 253 4.46 -7.17 25.41
C SER A 253 3.57 -7.42 24.21
N TYR A 254 2.33 -6.95 24.32
CA TYR A 254 1.39 -6.79 23.23
C TYR A 254 0.89 -5.34 23.19
N LEU A 255 0.33 -4.94 22.07
CA LEU A 255 -0.21 -3.60 21.87
C LEU A 255 -1.73 -3.68 21.76
N ILE A 256 -2.45 -2.90 22.56
CA ILE A 256 -3.88 -2.67 22.38
C ILE A 256 -4.06 -1.41 21.55
N ASP A 257 -4.77 -1.54 20.45
CA ASP A 257 -5.08 -0.45 19.54
C ASP A 257 -6.56 -0.50 19.18
N ASP A 258 -7.30 0.52 19.60
CA ASP A 258 -8.74 0.69 19.35
C ASP A 258 -9.04 1.71 18.25
N THR A 259 -8.01 2.31 17.67
CA THR A 259 -8.15 3.40 16.71
C THR A 259 -8.19 2.83 15.29
N PRO A 260 -9.28 2.97 14.54
CA PRO A 260 -9.32 2.54 13.15
C PRO A 260 -8.36 3.33 12.25
N PRO A 261 -7.87 2.74 11.17
CA PRO A 261 -7.23 3.50 10.10
C PRO A 261 -8.17 4.58 9.56
N VAL A 262 -7.63 5.67 9.04
CA VAL A 262 -8.43 6.67 8.31
C VAL A 262 -8.01 6.61 6.85
N LEU A 263 -8.96 6.23 5.99
CA LEU A 263 -8.72 5.90 4.59
C LEU A 263 -9.55 6.83 3.71
N THR A 264 -8.93 7.34 2.64
CA THR A 264 -9.62 7.96 1.51
C THR A 264 -9.24 7.23 0.21
N LEU A 265 -10.10 7.32 -0.79
CA LEU A 265 -9.87 6.79 -2.12
C LEU A 265 -10.11 7.92 -3.12
N GLU A 266 -9.07 8.34 -3.83
CA GLU A 266 -9.14 9.37 -4.88
C GLU A 266 -9.15 8.69 -6.24
N VAL A 267 -9.78 9.34 -7.21
CA VAL A 267 -9.85 8.90 -8.61
C VAL A 267 -9.12 9.92 -9.45
N HIS A 268 -8.20 9.45 -10.30
CA HIS A 268 -7.42 10.23 -11.24
C HIS A 268 -7.52 9.62 -12.65
N ASP A 269 -7.11 10.37 -13.67
CA ASP A 269 -7.13 9.97 -15.07
C ASP A 269 -8.54 9.58 -15.55
N ALA A 270 -9.53 10.36 -15.10
CA ALA A 270 -10.93 10.26 -15.50
C ALA A 270 -11.52 11.67 -15.66
N GLU A 271 -12.40 11.84 -16.63
CA GLU A 271 -13.14 13.07 -16.81
C GLU A 271 -14.32 13.15 -15.84
N ILE A 272 -14.60 14.34 -15.31
CA ILE A 272 -15.73 14.53 -14.41
C ILE A 272 -16.95 14.96 -15.24
N ILE A 273 -17.92 14.05 -15.38
CA ILE A 273 -19.15 14.28 -16.12
C ILE A 273 -20.32 14.01 -15.18
N ASP A 274 -21.23 14.96 -15.03
CA ASP A 274 -22.35 14.87 -14.10
C ASP A 274 -21.92 14.49 -12.67
N GLU A 275 -20.85 15.14 -12.17
CA GLU A 275 -20.25 14.92 -10.85
C GLU A 275 -19.65 13.50 -10.64
N ARG A 276 -19.48 12.71 -11.70
CA ARG A 276 -18.93 11.37 -11.64
C ARG A 276 -17.66 11.24 -12.48
N PRO A 277 -16.62 10.55 -11.99
CA PRO A 277 -15.46 10.18 -12.81
C PRO A 277 -15.86 9.18 -13.89
N VAL A 278 -15.63 9.54 -15.16
CA VAL A 278 -15.93 8.72 -16.35
C VAL A 278 -14.63 8.46 -17.11
N PHE A 279 -14.43 7.23 -17.56
CA PHE A 279 -13.23 6.84 -18.30
C PHE A 279 -13.55 5.79 -19.38
N ASN A 280 -12.69 5.68 -20.40
CA ASN A 280 -12.84 4.69 -21.48
C ASN A 280 -11.71 3.65 -21.56
N ARG A 281 -10.51 3.97 -21.09
CA ARG A 281 -9.31 3.11 -21.17
C ARG A 281 -8.87 2.63 -19.81
N GLU A 282 -8.52 3.56 -18.95
CA GLU A 282 -8.04 3.27 -17.61
C GLU A 282 -8.39 4.40 -16.65
N VAL A 283 -8.47 4.06 -15.39
CA VAL A 283 -8.64 5.00 -14.29
C VAL A 283 -7.64 4.65 -13.20
N VAL A 284 -7.06 5.68 -12.59
CA VAL A 284 -6.09 5.51 -11.50
C VAL A 284 -6.77 5.77 -10.17
N LEU A 285 -6.74 4.76 -9.32
CA LEU A 285 -7.32 4.75 -7.98
C LEU A 285 -6.20 4.95 -6.97
N VAL A 286 -6.24 6.02 -6.21
CA VAL A 286 -5.20 6.40 -5.26
C VAL A 286 -5.74 6.32 -3.83
N PRO A 287 -5.49 5.20 -3.12
CA PRO A 287 -5.84 5.10 -1.72
C PRO A 287 -4.84 5.88 -0.85
N ARG A 288 -5.34 6.63 0.13
CA ARG A 288 -4.52 7.36 1.08
C ARG A 288 -4.91 7.04 2.51
N LEU A 289 -3.92 6.68 3.30
CA LEU A 289 -4.04 6.59 4.75
C LEU A 289 -3.67 7.94 5.36
N LEU A 290 -4.63 8.59 5.98
CA LEU A 290 -4.42 9.90 6.63
C LEU A 290 -3.69 9.76 7.97
N LEU A 291 -3.89 8.63 8.66
CA LEU A 291 -3.12 8.24 9.84
C LEU A 291 -2.24 7.05 9.45
N ARG A 292 -0.95 7.15 9.73
CA ARG A 292 -0.02 6.06 9.46
C ARG A 292 -0.21 4.95 10.46
N LYS A 293 -0.63 3.81 9.94
CA LYS A 293 -0.73 2.56 10.67
C LYS A 293 -0.12 1.44 9.85
N ALA A 294 0.50 0.50 10.52
CA ALA A 294 0.89 -0.75 9.90
C ALA A 294 -0.38 -1.55 9.59
N LEU A 295 -0.54 -1.93 8.33
CA LEU A 295 -1.66 -2.74 7.89
C LEU A 295 -1.33 -4.22 7.97
N SER A 296 -2.29 -5.02 8.41
CA SER A 296 -2.23 -6.48 8.31
C SER A 296 -2.62 -6.92 6.89
N ARG A 297 -3.64 -6.28 6.34
CA ARG A 297 -4.14 -6.57 4.99
C ARG A 297 -4.91 -5.38 4.42
N TRP A 298 -5.07 -5.42 3.11
CA TRP A 298 -5.95 -4.51 2.37
C TRP A 298 -6.69 -5.31 1.28
N ARG A 299 -7.83 -4.76 0.83
CA ARG A 299 -8.62 -5.30 -0.28
C ARG A 299 -9.24 -4.18 -1.08
N LEU A 300 -9.03 -4.21 -2.38
CA LEU A 300 -9.73 -3.39 -3.35
C LEU A 300 -10.74 -4.29 -4.07
N SER A 301 -12.00 -3.91 -4.07
CA SER A 301 -13.07 -4.67 -4.72
C SER A 301 -13.84 -3.80 -5.69
N PHE A 302 -14.28 -4.40 -6.78
CA PHE A 302 -15.07 -3.76 -7.81
C PHE A 302 -16.46 -4.41 -7.86
N PHE A 303 -17.50 -3.60 -7.92
CA PHE A 303 -18.87 -4.06 -7.97
C PHE A 303 -19.60 -3.39 -9.13
N ALA A 304 -20.46 -4.13 -9.81
CA ALA A 304 -21.42 -3.56 -10.74
C ALA A 304 -22.48 -2.76 -9.96
N GLU A 305 -23.21 -1.89 -10.62
CA GLU A 305 -24.28 -1.05 -10.04
C GLU A 305 -25.32 -1.90 -9.29
N ALA A 306 -25.61 -3.10 -9.77
CA ALA A 306 -26.51 -4.05 -9.10
C ALA A 306 -25.95 -4.70 -7.82
N GLY A 307 -24.72 -4.31 -7.41
CA GLY A 307 -24.06 -4.84 -6.20
C GLY A 307 -23.31 -6.15 -6.39
N ASN A 308 -23.26 -6.71 -7.58
CA ASN A 308 -22.51 -7.94 -7.87
C ASN A 308 -21.01 -7.63 -7.93
N LYS A 309 -20.22 -8.38 -7.16
CA LYS A 309 -18.76 -8.28 -7.22
C LYS A 309 -18.24 -8.78 -8.57
N ILE A 310 -17.40 -8.00 -9.22
CA ILE A 310 -16.85 -8.30 -10.55
C ILE A 310 -15.35 -8.60 -10.52
N GLY A 311 -14.67 -8.18 -9.46
CA GLY A 311 -13.24 -8.43 -9.30
C GLY A 311 -12.72 -7.92 -7.97
N SER A 312 -11.53 -8.37 -7.59
CA SER A 312 -10.84 -7.83 -6.43
C SER A 312 -9.33 -8.05 -6.50
N SER A 313 -8.62 -7.18 -5.82
CA SER A 313 -7.20 -7.33 -5.52
C SER A 313 -7.00 -7.23 -4.01
N GLU A 314 -6.16 -8.06 -3.44
CA GLU A 314 -5.88 -8.05 -2.01
C GLU A 314 -4.38 -8.24 -1.76
N GLY A 315 -3.94 -7.78 -0.59
CA GLY A 315 -2.56 -7.94 -0.17
C GLY A 315 -2.39 -7.69 1.32
N SER A 316 -1.17 -7.86 1.79
CA SER A 316 -0.77 -7.67 3.19
C SER A 316 0.31 -6.59 3.29
N GLY A 317 0.42 -5.97 4.46
CA GLY A 317 1.42 -4.94 4.72
C GLY A 317 1.12 -3.61 4.03
N SER A 318 2.13 -3.05 3.39
CA SER A 318 2.03 -1.70 2.81
C SER A 318 0.96 -1.58 1.74
N LEU A 319 0.17 -0.53 1.82
CA LEU A 319 -0.81 -0.17 0.80
C LEU A 319 -0.08 0.31 -0.46
N PRO A 320 -0.40 -0.23 -1.65
CA PRO A 320 0.08 0.31 -2.91
C PRO A 320 -0.27 1.79 -3.08
N GLY A 321 0.63 2.55 -3.68
CA GLY A 321 0.40 3.99 -3.90
C GLY A 321 -0.73 4.29 -4.87
N SER A 322 -1.00 3.38 -5.80
CA SER A 322 -2.08 3.48 -6.77
C SER A 322 -2.45 2.12 -7.34
N PHE A 323 -3.65 2.04 -7.90
CA PHE A 323 -4.14 0.92 -8.69
C PHE A 323 -4.65 1.46 -10.02
N VAL A 324 -4.31 0.79 -11.10
CA VAL A 324 -4.85 1.10 -12.42
C VAL A 324 -5.94 0.08 -12.75
N TRP A 325 -7.12 0.57 -13.07
CA TRP A 325 -8.21 -0.30 -13.53
C TRP A 325 -8.58 0.05 -14.98
N THR A 326 -8.54 -0.96 -15.83
CA THR A 326 -8.77 -0.85 -17.28
C THR A 326 -10.16 -1.39 -17.70
N GLY A 327 -11.10 -1.48 -16.77
CA GLY A 327 -12.40 -2.11 -17.02
C GLY A 327 -12.30 -3.65 -17.14
N MET A 328 -11.25 -4.25 -16.56
CA MET A 328 -11.12 -5.71 -16.50
C MET A 328 -11.71 -6.26 -15.21
N ALA A 329 -12.50 -7.30 -15.33
CA ALA A 329 -13.06 -8.10 -14.25
C ALA A 329 -12.44 -9.50 -14.26
N ASP A 330 -12.75 -10.33 -13.26
CA ASP A 330 -12.25 -11.70 -13.14
C ASP A 330 -12.63 -12.59 -14.35
N TYR A 331 -13.70 -12.24 -15.05
CA TYR A 331 -14.25 -12.99 -16.21
C TYR A 331 -14.05 -12.28 -17.56
N GLY A 332 -13.29 -11.21 -17.61
CA GLY A 332 -13.01 -10.45 -18.84
C GLY A 332 -13.34 -8.97 -18.70
N ARG A 333 -13.45 -8.27 -19.82
CA ARG A 333 -13.77 -6.86 -19.85
C ARG A 333 -15.24 -6.62 -19.49
N VAL A 334 -15.49 -5.62 -18.65
CA VAL A 334 -16.84 -5.21 -18.25
C VAL A 334 -17.56 -4.47 -19.39
N GLU A 335 -18.87 -4.40 -19.32
CA GLU A 335 -19.71 -3.58 -20.19
C GLU A 335 -19.67 -2.11 -19.77
N ASP A 336 -20.10 -1.21 -20.65
CA ASP A 336 -20.29 0.19 -20.31
C ASP A 336 -21.31 0.32 -19.18
N GLY A 337 -20.99 1.13 -18.17
CA GLY A 337 -21.85 1.28 -16.99
C GLY A 337 -21.14 1.83 -15.77
N VAL A 338 -21.91 1.92 -14.69
CA VAL A 338 -21.46 2.46 -13.40
C VAL A 338 -20.95 1.34 -12.50
N TYR A 339 -19.81 1.59 -11.87
CA TYR A 339 -19.13 0.64 -11.01
C TYR A 339 -18.76 1.28 -9.68
N GLN A 340 -18.98 0.53 -8.61
CA GLN A 340 -18.51 0.93 -7.29
C GLN A 340 -17.15 0.31 -7.03
N VAL A 341 -16.20 1.14 -6.64
CA VAL A 341 -14.87 0.74 -6.18
C VAL A 341 -14.82 0.89 -4.68
N VAL A 342 -14.49 -0.19 -3.99
CA VAL A 342 -14.44 -0.24 -2.53
C VAL A 342 -13.05 -0.63 -2.10
N MET A 343 -12.40 0.24 -1.33
CA MET A 343 -11.13 -0.05 -0.68
C MET A 343 -11.35 -0.30 0.80
N GLU A 344 -10.88 -1.43 1.29
CA GLU A 344 -10.91 -1.83 2.69
C GLU A 344 -9.50 -2.08 3.19
N VAL A 345 -9.20 -1.63 4.38
CA VAL A 345 -7.91 -1.84 5.04
C VAL A 345 -8.12 -2.33 6.47
N TRP A 346 -7.23 -3.17 6.95
CA TRP A 346 -7.20 -3.64 8.34
C TRP A 346 -5.82 -3.39 8.91
N ASP A 347 -5.75 -2.80 10.10
CA ASP A 347 -4.51 -2.66 10.84
C ASP A 347 -4.07 -3.99 11.50
N MET A 348 -2.96 -3.96 12.21
CA MET A 348 -2.42 -5.16 12.88
C MET A 348 -3.31 -5.64 14.04
N ALA A 349 -4.12 -4.76 14.65
CA ALA A 349 -5.07 -5.11 15.69
C ALA A 349 -6.42 -5.59 15.12
N GLY A 350 -6.62 -5.47 13.80
CA GLY A 350 -7.86 -5.87 13.13
C GLY A 350 -8.91 -4.76 13.06
N ASN A 351 -8.59 -3.51 13.45
CA ASN A 351 -9.47 -2.38 13.17
C ASN A 351 -9.50 -2.13 11.67
N SER A 352 -10.66 -1.75 11.15
CA SER A 352 -10.85 -1.59 9.71
C SER A 352 -11.33 -0.20 9.34
N ALA A 353 -10.98 0.21 8.12
CA ALA A 353 -11.55 1.36 7.46
C ALA A 353 -11.95 1.01 6.04
N ARG A 354 -12.95 1.72 5.54
CA ARG A 354 -13.49 1.56 4.20
C ARG A 354 -13.62 2.92 3.53
N ALA A 355 -13.22 2.98 2.27
CA ALA A 355 -13.46 4.11 1.39
C ALA A 355 -14.04 3.59 0.08
N GLU A 356 -14.94 4.37 -0.53
CA GLU A 356 -15.60 3.97 -1.76
C GLU A 356 -15.69 5.13 -2.74
N GLN A 357 -15.69 4.78 -4.02
CA GLN A 357 -15.88 5.71 -5.13
C GLN A 357 -16.77 5.05 -6.18
N TRP A 358 -17.52 5.88 -6.87
CA TRP A 358 -18.28 5.49 -8.04
C TRP A 358 -17.57 6.00 -9.29
N VAL A 359 -17.37 5.13 -10.26
CA VAL A 359 -16.75 5.46 -11.55
C VAL A 359 -17.63 4.93 -12.66
N GLU A 360 -17.65 5.59 -13.81
CA GLU A 360 -18.36 5.13 -14.98
C GLU A 360 -17.35 4.70 -16.04
N TYR A 361 -17.49 3.49 -16.54
CA TYR A 361 -16.75 2.99 -17.69
C TYR A 361 -17.59 3.18 -18.94
N ASN A 362 -17.11 3.93 -19.93
CA ASN A 362 -17.86 4.29 -21.10
C ASN A 362 -16.97 4.27 -22.35
N ARG A 363 -17.23 3.30 -23.21
CA ARG A 363 -16.59 3.13 -24.52
C ARG A 363 -17.57 3.36 -25.68
N THR A 364 -18.77 3.75 -25.36
CA THR A 364 -19.78 4.05 -26.36
C THR A 364 -19.29 5.17 -27.28
N LYS A 365 -19.26 4.89 -28.56
CA LYS A 365 -18.87 5.88 -29.56
C LYS A 365 -19.83 7.08 -29.57
N PRO A 366 -19.33 8.32 -29.75
CA PRO A 366 -20.18 9.50 -29.81
C PRO A 366 -21.31 9.33 -30.85
N GLY A 367 -22.53 9.61 -30.42
CA GLY A 367 -23.69 9.66 -31.33
C GLY A 367 -23.73 11.01 -32.07
N VAL A 368 -23.74 10.95 -33.39
CA VAL A 368 -23.90 12.17 -34.22
C VAL A 368 -25.02 11.95 -35.18
N ALA A 369 -26.05 12.80 -35.10
CA ALA A 369 -27.05 12.97 -36.13
C ALA A 369 -26.51 13.93 -37.20
N MET A 370 -26.77 13.59 -38.46
CA MET A 370 -26.32 14.36 -39.60
C MET A 370 -27.49 14.52 -40.58
N ALA A 371 -27.71 15.72 -41.05
CA ALA A 371 -28.60 15.99 -42.16
C ALA A 371 -27.86 16.82 -43.20
N MET A 372 -28.19 16.64 -44.47
CA MET A 372 -27.64 17.44 -45.57
C MET A 372 -28.73 17.89 -46.47
N GLU A 373 -28.78 19.19 -46.75
CA GLU A 373 -29.70 19.81 -47.68
C GLU A 373 -28.92 20.50 -48.81
N GLN A 374 -29.38 20.32 -50.05
CA GLN A 374 -28.79 21.00 -51.20
C GLN A 374 -29.37 22.44 -51.29
N THR A 375 -28.49 23.44 -51.40
CA THR A 375 -28.84 24.84 -51.54
C THR A 375 -28.49 25.38 -52.91
N GLU A 376 -29.00 26.58 -53.29
CA GLU A 376 -28.65 27.27 -54.53
C GLU A 376 -27.16 27.66 -54.52
N GLY A 377 -26.26 26.80 -55.05
CA GLY A 377 -24.81 27.04 -55.11
C GLY A 377 -23.96 26.27 -54.12
N GLY A 378 -24.54 25.36 -53.32
CA GLY A 378 -23.80 24.59 -52.33
C GLY A 378 -24.62 23.52 -51.63
N ALA A 379 -24.26 23.20 -50.41
CA ALA A 379 -25.01 22.34 -49.53
C ALA A 379 -24.92 22.87 -48.09
N SER A 380 -25.96 22.63 -47.28
CA SER A 380 -25.91 22.80 -45.83
C SER A 380 -25.80 21.44 -45.17
N VAL A 381 -24.92 21.31 -44.19
CA VAL A 381 -24.75 20.10 -43.38
C VAL A 381 -25.05 20.48 -41.93
N ASP A 382 -26.09 19.85 -41.37
CA ASP A 382 -26.43 19.95 -39.97
C ASP A 382 -25.79 18.79 -39.20
N LEU A 383 -25.06 19.12 -38.17
CA LEU A 383 -24.46 18.18 -37.24
C LEU A 383 -25.02 18.41 -35.85
N GLU A 384 -25.52 17.35 -35.23
CA GLU A 384 -26.05 17.38 -33.86
C GLU A 384 -25.48 16.24 -33.04
N HIS A 385 -24.96 16.56 -31.86
CA HIS A 385 -24.47 15.56 -30.93
C HIS A 385 -25.62 14.88 -30.17
N GLN A 386 -25.66 13.56 -30.21
CA GLN A 386 -26.67 12.72 -29.55
C GLN A 386 -26.08 11.92 -28.37
N GLY A 387 -25.32 12.53 -27.49
CA GLY A 387 -24.68 11.87 -26.38
C GLY A 387 -24.63 12.76 -25.12
N LYS A 388 -24.33 12.11 -23.99
CA LYS A 388 -24.12 12.83 -22.71
C LYS A 388 -22.65 13.22 -22.53
N ILE A 389 -21.74 12.50 -23.17
CA ILE A 389 -20.30 12.74 -23.05
C ILE A 389 -19.95 13.93 -23.93
N PRO A 390 -19.38 15.03 -23.40
CA PRO A 390 -18.97 16.17 -24.18
C PRO A 390 -18.01 15.82 -25.29
N LEU A 391 -18.05 16.54 -26.39
CA LEU A 391 -17.12 16.37 -27.47
C LEU A 391 -15.81 17.14 -27.18
N GLU A 392 -14.70 16.55 -27.56
CA GLU A 392 -13.39 17.19 -27.60
C GLU A 392 -13.15 17.83 -28.96
N LEU A 393 -13.48 17.08 -30.01
CA LEU A 393 -13.23 17.51 -31.39
C LEU A 393 -14.26 16.89 -32.34
N TRP A 394 -14.74 17.69 -33.27
CA TRP A 394 -15.33 17.19 -34.49
C TRP A 394 -14.61 17.77 -35.71
N ARG A 395 -14.58 17.00 -36.82
CA ARG A 395 -13.99 17.41 -38.07
C ARG A 395 -14.82 16.86 -39.22
N MET A 396 -15.14 17.72 -40.16
CA MET A 396 -15.78 17.36 -41.39
C MET A 396 -14.85 17.65 -42.57
N GLU A 397 -14.75 16.70 -43.49
CA GLU A 397 -14.02 16.89 -44.73
C GLU A 397 -14.85 16.33 -45.91
N MET A 398 -14.80 17.04 -47.03
CA MET A 398 -15.35 16.61 -48.31
C MET A 398 -14.33 16.83 -49.43
N TRP A 399 -14.30 15.88 -50.38
CA TRP A 399 -13.38 15.92 -51.53
C TRP A 399 -13.97 15.27 -52.75
N THR A 400 -13.40 15.66 -53.91
CA THR A 400 -13.74 15.03 -55.22
C THR A 400 -13.07 13.67 -55.37
N SER A 401 -13.47 12.88 -56.38
CA SER A 401 -12.82 11.60 -56.75
C SER A 401 -11.34 11.78 -57.09
N GLU A 402 -10.91 12.97 -57.48
CA GLU A 402 -9.51 13.32 -57.77
C GLU A 402 -8.71 13.70 -56.51
N GLY A 403 -9.35 13.67 -55.34
CA GLY A 403 -8.72 14.02 -54.04
C GLY A 403 -8.59 15.52 -53.76
N LYS A 404 -9.26 16.37 -54.52
CA LYS A 404 -9.32 17.81 -54.22
C LYS A 404 -10.30 18.05 -53.10
N VAL A 405 -9.83 18.73 -51.99
CA VAL A 405 -10.66 19.09 -50.86
C VAL A 405 -11.66 20.17 -51.30
N LEU A 406 -12.95 19.90 -51.12
CA LEU A 406 -14.07 20.81 -51.39
C LEU A 406 -14.40 21.65 -50.13
N ALA A 407 -14.40 20.99 -48.97
CA ALA A 407 -14.65 21.66 -47.70
C ALA A 407 -13.89 20.92 -46.56
N ARG A 408 -13.45 21.72 -45.58
CA ARG A 408 -12.90 21.22 -44.34
C ARG A 408 -13.27 22.18 -43.22
N GLN A 409 -13.92 21.65 -42.21
CA GLN A 409 -14.22 22.38 -40.99
C GLN A 409 -13.98 21.54 -39.76
N GLU A 410 -13.64 22.16 -38.66
CA GLU A 410 -13.42 21.51 -37.39
C GLU A 410 -13.83 22.42 -36.22
N GLY A 411 -14.19 21.79 -35.09
CA GLY A 411 -14.61 22.49 -33.90
C GLY A 411 -14.80 21.55 -32.73
N ALA A 412 -15.22 22.07 -31.58
CA ALA A 412 -15.49 21.30 -30.36
C ALA A 412 -16.98 21.27 -29.99
N GLU A 413 -17.80 22.17 -30.49
CA GLU A 413 -19.20 22.29 -30.08
C GLU A 413 -20.16 21.90 -31.22
N LEU A 414 -21.23 21.21 -30.87
CA LEU A 414 -22.38 20.89 -31.69
C LEU A 414 -23.65 21.23 -30.88
N PRO A 415 -24.81 21.62 -31.48
CA PRO A 415 -25.11 21.54 -32.92
C PRO A 415 -24.49 22.68 -33.73
N ILE A 416 -24.26 22.43 -34.99
CA ILE A 416 -23.77 23.40 -35.96
C ILE A 416 -24.38 23.13 -37.34
N GLU A 417 -24.77 24.22 -38.04
CA GLU A 417 -25.09 24.22 -39.44
C GLU A 417 -23.90 24.76 -40.25
N ILE A 418 -23.47 23.96 -41.21
CA ILE A 418 -22.28 24.24 -42.03
C ILE A 418 -22.72 24.53 -43.44
N GLU A 419 -22.64 25.79 -43.86
CA GLU A 419 -22.84 26.15 -45.26
C GLU A 419 -21.58 25.86 -46.08
N LEU A 420 -21.72 25.02 -47.08
CA LEU A 420 -20.65 24.63 -48.00
C LEU A 420 -20.80 25.42 -49.31
N GLU A 421 -19.95 26.42 -49.54
CA GLU A 421 -19.82 27.10 -50.83
C GLU A 421 -18.97 26.22 -51.75
N LEU A 422 -19.59 25.54 -52.70
CA LEU A 422 -18.91 24.59 -53.58
C LEU A 422 -18.15 25.25 -54.76
N ALA A 423 -17.97 26.58 -54.74
CA ALA A 423 -17.14 27.35 -55.70
C ALA A 423 -17.25 26.86 -57.18
N GLY A 424 -18.47 26.53 -57.60
CA GLY A 424 -18.74 26.06 -58.96
C GLY A 424 -18.47 24.55 -59.19
N ALA A 425 -18.20 23.77 -58.17
CA ALA A 425 -18.16 22.30 -58.20
C ALA A 425 -19.57 21.77 -57.83
N GLU A 426 -20.20 20.99 -58.66
CA GLU A 426 -21.43 20.29 -58.32
C GLU A 426 -21.09 19.07 -57.44
N LEU A 427 -21.92 18.83 -56.42
CA LEU A 427 -21.90 17.56 -55.68
C LEU A 427 -22.36 16.45 -56.64
N ASP A 428 -21.48 15.55 -56.95
CA ASP A 428 -21.77 14.47 -57.86
C ASP A 428 -21.62 13.10 -57.17
N ALA A 429 -21.95 12.04 -57.90
CA ALA A 429 -21.88 10.66 -57.45
C ALA A 429 -20.45 10.23 -57.03
N THR A 430 -19.42 11.01 -57.31
CA THR A 430 -18.04 10.71 -57.02
C THR A 430 -17.52 11.46 -55.82
N THR A 431 -18.28 12.44 -55.29
CA THR A 431 -17.94 13.22 -54.09
C THR A 431 -17.92 12.25 -52.89
N ARG A 432 -16.93 12.44 -52.06
CA ARG A 432 -16.76 11.68 -50.82
C ARG A 432 -16.65 12.68 -49.68
N GLY A 433 -17.13 12.27 -48.51
CA GLY A 433 -17.00 13.08 -47.31
C GLY A 433 -17.18 12.27 -46.05
N PHE A 434 -16.62 12.75 -44.98
CA PHE A 434 -16.84 12.15 -43.68
C PHE A 434 -16.93 13.22 -42.58
N VAL A 435 -17.55 12.81 -41.47
CA VAL A 435 -17.45 13.50 -40.19
C VAL A 435 -16.72 12.58 -39.21
N PHE A 436 -15.63 13.06 -38.66
CA PHE A 436 -14.92 12.46 -37.54
C PHE A 436 -15.35 13.20 -36.27
N VAL A 437 -15.64 12.46 -35.22
CA VAL A 437 -16.00 13.02 -33.91
C VAL A 437 -15.29 12.24 -32.83
N GLN A 438 -14.69 12.96 -31.90
CA GLN A 438 -14.03 12.42 -30.72
C GLN A 438 -14.63 13.07 -29.49
N ASP A 439 -14.96 12.28 -28.49
CA ASP A 439 -15.40 12.77 -27.18
C ASP A 439 -14.20 13.02 -26.23
N VAL A 440 -14.45 13.69 -25.10
CA VAL A 440 -13.41 13.99 -24.08
C VAL A 440 -12.80 12.74 -23.44
N LEU A 441 -13.43 11.57 -23.60
CA LEU A 441 -12.88 10.28 -23.16
C LEU A 441 -11.95 9.66 -24.21
N GLY A 442 -11.90 10.21 -25.43
CA GLY A 442 -11.16 9.70 -26.56
C GLY A 442 -11.89 8.56 -27.31
N ASN A 443 -13.21 8.39 -27.13
CA ASN A 443 -13.99 7.53 -28.01
C ASN A 443 -14.20 8.23 -29.34
N GLU A 444 -14.04 7.50 -30.43
CA GLU A 444 -14.05 8.03 -31.79
C GLU A 444 -15.13 7.40 -32.63
N VAL A 445 -15.72 8.21 -33.51
CA VAL A 445 -16.58 7.73 -34.58
C VAL A 445 -16.25 8.47 -35.86
N ARG A 446 -16.27 7.72 -36.97
CA ARG A 446 -16.23 8.27 -38.32
C ARG A 446 -17.51 7.92 -39.04
N ARG A 447 -18.20 8.90 -39.60
CA ARG A 447 -19.46 8.76 -40.35
C ARG A 447 -19.28 9.23 -41.78
N ASP A 448 -19.79 8.47 -42.72
CA ASP A 448 -19.78 8.78 -44.14
C ASP A 448 -20.91 9.77 -44.48
N LEU A 449 -20.56 10.93 -44.99
CA LEU A 449 -21.50 11.95 -45.50
C LEU A 449 -22.03 11.56 -46.88
N THR A 450 -21.35 10.68 -47.61
CA THR A 450 -21.73 10.33 -48.99
C THR A 450 -23.11 9.69 -49.05
N SER A 451 -23.52 9.01 -48.00
CA SER A 451 -24.84 8.37 -47.89
C SER A 451 -26.00 9.36 -47.75
N LEU A 452 -25.71 10.63 -47.41
CA LEU A 452 -26.68 11.70 -47.23
C LEU A 452 -26.90 12.51 -48.54
N LEU A 453 -26.05 12.29 -49.56
CA LEU A 453 -26.20 12.95 -50.85
C LEU A 453 -27.50 12.47 -51.54
N PRO A 454 -28.42 13.37 -51.89
CA PRO A 454 -29.68 12.97 -52.48
C PRO A 454 -29.45 12.25 -53.81
N ASP A 455 -30.13 11.13 -53.99
CA ASP A 455 -30.38 10.42 -55.27
C ASP A 455 -29.18 9.95 -56.10
N LEU A 456 -28.05 9.59 -55.48
CA LEU A 456 -26.90 9.15 -56.23
C LEU A 456 -26.71 7.61 -56.34
N GLY A 457 -27.70 6.81 -55.95
CA GLY A 457 -27.79 5.38 -56.24
C GLY A 457 -26.60 4.53 -55.81
N LYS A 458 -25.95 4.87 -54.71
CA LYS A 458 -24.76 4.13 -54.23
C LYS A 458 -25.13 3.12 -53.16
N GLU A 459 -24.61 1.90 -53.32
CA GLU A 459 -24.58 0.90 -52.26
C GLU A 459 -23.76 1.39 -51.05
N PRO A 460 -24.12 1.04 -49.78
CA PRO A 460 -23.37 1.42 -48.61
C PRO A 460 -21.93 0.88 -48.71
N GLN A 461 -20.97 1.80 -48.72
CA GLN A 461 -19.55 1.46 -48.84
C GLN A 461 -18.94 1.15 -47.46
N THR A 462 -17.96 0.25 -47.44
CA THR A 462 -17.25 -0.17 -46.25
C THR A 462 -16.28 0.91 -45.74
N GLU A 463 -15.91 0.85 -44.47
CA GLU A 463 -14.92 1.78 -43.81
C GLU A 463 -13.59 1.92 -44.61
N GLU A 464 -13.22 0.96 -45.42
CA GLU A 464 -12.01 0.98 -46.25
C GLU A 464 -12.04 2.01 -47.37
N ASP A 465 -13.22 2.33 -47.91
CA ASP A 465 -13.40 3.25 -49.03
C ASP A 465 -13.28 4.73 -48.61
N LEU A 466 -13.28 5.03 -47.28
CA LEU A 466 -13.18 6.37 -46.72
C LEU A 466 -11.74 6.86 -46.53
N LYS A 467 -10.73 6.12 -47.03
CA LYS A 467 -9.33 6.54 -46.94
C LYS A 467 -9.00 7.60 -47.98
N VAL A 468 -8.59 8.76 -47.56
CA VAL A 468 -8.04 9.80 -48.47
C VAL A 468 -6.71 9.28 -49.04
N PRO A 469 -6.51 9.22 -50.36
CA PRO A 469 -5.24 8.77 -50.91
C PRO A 469 -4.06 9.62 -50.41
N GLY A 470 -3.15 9.00 -49.66
CA GLY A 470 -1.88 9.61 -49.22
C GLY A 470 -1.87 10.36 -47.90
N GLN A 471 -2.99 10.46 -47.14
CA GLN A 471 -3.00 11.18 -45.86
C GLN A 471 -3.52 10.37 -44.66
N ALA A 472 -4.12 9.21 -44.87
CA ALA A 472 -4.77 8.43 -43.80
C ALA A 472 -3.83 7.88 -42.71
N GLU A 473 -2.51 7.75 -42.99
CA GLU A 473 -1.53 7.24 -42.02
C GLU A 473 -0.94 8.32 -41.08
N LYS A 474 -1.08 9.60 -41.41
CA LYS A 474 -0.53 10.69 -40.60
C LYS A 474 -1.37 11.13 -39.42
N TRP A 475 -2.61 10.63 -39.31
CA TRP A 475 -3.59 11.14 -38.36
C TRP A 475 -3.63 10.39 -37.03
N VAL A 476 -3.03 9.20 -36.97
CA VAL A 476 -3.02 8.38 -35.75
C VAL A 476 -1.80 8.69 -34.87
N ASP A 477 -0.75 9.30 -35.45
CA ASP A 477 0.54 9.52 -34.76
C ASP A 477 0.77 10.98 -34.29
N GLU A 478 -0.15 11.90 -34.52
CA GLU A 478 0.01 13.32 -34.12
C GLU A 478 -0.83 13.74 -32.90
N PHE A 479 -1.41 12.75 -32.16
CA PHE A 479 -2.07 13.04 -30.88
C PHE A 479 -1.72 12.00 -29.83
#